data_0ea3016dff0522b85fac5fd660ca5f26
#
_entry.id   0ea3016dff0522b85fac5fd660ca5f26
#
_cell.length_a   1.000
_cell.length_b   1.000
_cell.length_c   1.000
_cell.angle_alpha   90.00
_cell.angle_beta   90.00
_cell.angle_gamma   90.00
#
_symmetry.space_group_name_H-M   'P 1'
#
loop_
_entity.id
_entity.type
_entity.pdbx_description
1 polymer ?
#
loop_
_entity_poly.entity_id
_entity_poly.type
_entity_poly.pdbx_seq_one_letter_code
_entity_poly.pdbx_strand_id
1 'polypeptide(L)'
;MARKDKDSVVERIRRFNAGRDPDRLALKYRIMRTSAFAFLRGTCHLFYARLPDVPLARTAPLTWVCGDLHLENFGSYKGDNRLVYFDLNDFDESVLAPCTWDLVRVVTSIFVGGQSLGLDAAQERTLSRRFLDAYVAAMEDGKARWVERETAEGLVRRLLEGARLRNRKAFLDNRTLRVRRRRKIHVDGKRALPVTEKQRARIKRFMREFAKRQPNPKFYRLLDVARRVAGTGSLGVERYVLLVEGRGSPNGNYLLDLKQALPSSLGPFLRWKQPRWQNEAQRVATLQRRLQAVPMAFLSPVVMDGTPYVLRGLQPVEDRVALNKWRGDLALLEQTLVTMAQLTAWSELRSSGQQGSATVDELIEYWGKRSRRAKLLDLAVQCRRQTERDWKEYCKAFDRGAFPEASLAGKAHKRSRSG
;
A
#
# COMPACT_ATOMS: atom_id res chain seq x y z
N MET A 1 -29.99 9.95 12.12
CA MET A 1 -30.48 9.55 10.77
C MET A 1 -29.37 9.79 9.76
N ALA A 2 -28.71 8.77 9.24
CA ALA A 2 -27.73 8.92 8.18
C ALA A 2 -28.49 9.34 6.89
N ARG A 3 -28.15 10.50 6.32
CA ARG A 3 -28.58 10.86 4.97
C ARG A 3 -28.23 9.70 4.06
N LYS A 4 -29.24 9.07 3.44
CA LYS A 4 -29.03 8.15 2.31
C LYS A 4 -28.26 8.95 1.25
N ASP A 5 -26.98 8.70 1.21
CA ASP A 5 -26.09 9.35 0.27
C ASP A 5 -26.47 8.86 -1.14
N LYS A 6 -27.05 9.76 -1.92
CA LYS A 6 -27.61 9.48 -3.25
C LYS A 6 -26.54 9.33 -4.34
N ASP A 7 -25.28 9.56 -3.99
CA ASP A 7 -24.20 9.53 -4.96
C ASP A 7 -23.96 8.12 -5.52
N SER A 8 -23.90 8.03 -6.84
CA SER A 8 -23.50 6.82 -7.57
C SER A 8 -22.04 6.44 -7.29
N VAL A 9 -21.69 5.18 -7.57
CA VAL A 9 -20.29 4.70 -7.51
C VAL A 9 -19.38 5.59 -8.36
N VAL A 10 -19.84 6.00 -9.53
CA VAL A 10 -19.08 6.85 -10.47
C VAL A 10 -18.77 8.22 -9.88
N GLU A 11 -19.78 8.88 -9.32
CA GLU A 11 -19.61 10.24 -8.72
C GLU A 11 -18.65 10.21 -7.55
N ARG A 12 -18.76 9.21 -6.67
CA ARG A 12 -17.82 9.05 -5.54
C ARG A 12 -16.40 8.83 -6.01
N ILE A 13 -16.17 7.97 -7.00
CA ILE A 13 -14.85 7.70 -7.56
C ILE A 13 -14.28 8.96 -8.22
N ARG A 14 -15.07 9.70 -9.00
CA ARG A 14 -14.64 10.94 -9.64
C ARG A 14 -14.27 12.01 -8.61
N ARG A 15 -15.12 12.22 -7.62
CA ARG A 15 -14.87 13.19 -6.53
C ARG A 15 -13.59 12.88 -5.77
N PHE A 16 -13.40 11.61 -5.39
CA PHE A 16 -12.21 11.18 -4.66
C PHE A 16 -10.91 11.34 -5.46
N ASN A 17 -10.97 11.19 -6.76
CA ASN A 17 -9.80 11.30 -7.62
C ASN A 17 -9.61 12.69 -8.24
N ALA A 18 -10.45 13.67 -7.92
CA ALA A 18 -10.35 15.02 -8.46
C ALA A 18 -8.97 15.64 -8.17
N GLY A 19 -8.41 16.36 -9.14
CA GLY A 19 -7.12 17.03 -9.02
C GLY A 19 -5.88 16.12 -9.14
N ARG A 20 -6.04 14.80 -9.34
CA ARG A 20 -4.93 13.89 -9.59
C ARG A 20 -4.46 13.95 -11.06
N ASP A 21 -3.25 13.47 -11.30
CA ASP A 21 -2.65 13.40 -12.64
C ASP A 21 -3.52 12.57 -13.61
N PRO A 22 -3.99 13.15 -14.73
CA PRO A 22 -4.99 12.52 -15.59
C PRO A 22 -4.49 11.25 -16.28
N ASP A 23 -3.22 11.21 -16.73
CA ASP A 23 -2.66 10.04 -17.41
C ASP A 23 -2.59 8.83 -16.48
N ARG A 24 -2.18 9.05 -15.22
CA ARG A 24 -2.13 8.00 -14.22
C ARG A 24 -3.52 7.62 -13.69
N LEU A 25 -4.47 8.54 -13.70
CA LEU A 25 -5.88 8.23 -13.41
C LEU A 25 -6.48 7.33 -14.45
N ALA A 26 -6.26 7.60 -15.73
CA ALA A 26 -6.74 6.74 -16.80
C ALA A 26 -6.16 5.32 -16.68
N LEU A 27 -4.89 5.18 -16.28
CA LEU A 27 -4.30 3.88 -15.96
C LEU A 27 -4.98 3.23 -14.75
N LYS A 28 -5.25 4.00 -13.68
CA LYS A 28 -5.98 3.52 -12.50
C LYS A 28 -7.33 2.94 -12.88
N TYR A 29 -8.10 3.68 -13.66
CA TYR A 29 -9.44 3.27 -14.08
C TYR A 29 -9.40 1.99 -14.93
N ARG A 30 -8.46 1.85 -15.85
CA ARG A 30 -8.27 0.61 -16.60
C ARG A 30 -7.90 -0.58 -15.70
N ILE A 31 -7.02 -0.39 -14.74
CA ILE A 31 -6.64 -1.45 -13.79
C ILE A 31 -7.85 -1.86 -12.94
N MET A 32 -8.63 -0.92 -12.43
CA MET A 32 -9.82 -1.21 -11.63
C MET A 32 -10.89 -1.98 -12.44
N ARG A 33 -10.92 -1.84 -13.77
CA ARG A 33 -11.83 -2.58 -14.66
C ARG A 33 -11.48 -4.07 -14.76
N THR A 34 -10.23 -4.47 -14.49
CA THR A 34 -9.74 -5.84 -14.74
C THR A 34 -10.28 -6.88 -13.77
N SER A 35 -10.57 -6.51 -12.52
CA SER A 35 -11.11 -7.43 -11.51
C SER A 35 -11.73 -6.67 -10.32
N ALA A 36 -12.66 -7.33 -9.62
CA ALA A 36 -13.21 -6.80 -8.37
C ALA A 36 -12.14 -6.58 -7.30
N PHE A 37 -11.07 -7.39 -7.27
CA PHE A 37 -9.93 -7.19 -6.39
C PHE A 37 -9.14 -5.93 -6.72
N ALA A 38 -8.87 -5.67 -8.01
CA ALA A 38 -8.22 -4.43 -8.44
C ALA A 38 -9.09 -3.20 -8.14
N PHE A 39 -10.41 -3.33 -8.26
CA PHE A 39 -11.39 -2.31 -7.88
C PHE A 39 -11.36 -2.04 -6.38
N LEU A 40 -11.42 -3.06 -5.52
CA LEU A 40 -11.30 -2.96 -4.07
C LEU A 40 -10.07 -2.14 -3.68
N ARG A 41 -8.90 -2.44 -4.26
CA ARG A 41 -7.64 -1.74 -4.02
C ARG A 41 -7.63 -0.29 -4.50
N GLY A 42 -8.41 0.03 -5.51
CA GLY A 42 -8.51 1.39 -6.07
C GLY A 42 -9.53 2.29 -5.35
N THR A 43 -10.37 1.71 -4.49
CA THR A 43 -11.57 2.36 -3.93
C THR A 43 -11.70 2.21 -2.41
N CYS A 44 -10.60 2.42 -1.68
CA CYS A 44 -10.60 2.36 -0.21
C CYS A 44 -11.70 3.23 0.41
N HIS A 45 -11.83 4.48 -0.04
CA HIS A 45 -12.88 5.43 0.38
C HIS A 45 -14.30 4.89 0.18
N LEU A 46 -14.54 4.15 -0.91
CA LEU A 46 -15.86 3.58 -1.19
C LEU A 46 -16.17 2.40 -0.28
N PHE A 47 -15.17 1.57 0.02
CA PHE A 47 -15.31 0.46 0.95
C PHE A 47 -15.82 0.92 2.31
N TYR A 48 -15.18 1.94 2.91
CA TYR A 48 -15.59 2.47 4.20
C TYR A 48 -16.91 3.25 4.14
N ALA A 49 -17.21 3.90 3.03
CA ALA A 49 -18.52 4.51 2.80
C ALA A 49 -19.67 3.48 2.74
N ARG A 50 -19.36 2.24 2.38
CA ARG A 50 -20.31 1.11 2.27
C ARG A 50 -20.20 0.12 3.42
N LEU A 51 -19.27 0.31 4.35
CA LEU A 51 -19.13 -0.57 5.52
C LEU A 51 -20.43 -0.56 6.34
N PRO A 52 -21.06 -1.72 6.58
CA PRO A 52 -22.29 -1.78 7.35
C PRO A 52 -22.13 -1.18 8.74
N ASP A 53 -23.12 -0.40 9.16
CA ASP A 53 -23.15 0.26 10.47
C ASP A 53 -23.60 -0.71 11.58
N VAL A 54 -22.76 -1.70 11.88
CA VAL A 54 -22.99 -2.74 12.88
C VAL A 54 -22.13 -2.54 14.11
N PRO A 55 -22.55 -3.05 15.31
CA PRO A 55 -21.75 -2.90 16.53
C PRO A 55 -20.29 -3.34 16.36
N LEU A 56 -20.04 -4.45 15.68
CA LEU A 56 -18.70 -4.96 15.41
C LEU A 56 -17.78 -3.91 14.73
N ALA A 57 -18.33 -3.09 13.86
CA ALA A 57 -17.58 -2.03 13.14
C ALA A 57 -17.51 -0.70 13.92
N ARG A 58 -18.28 -0.55 15.00
CA ARG A 58 -18.39 0.71 15.75
C ARG A 58 -17.84 0.69 17.16
N THR A 59 -18.01 -0.42 17.86
CA THR A 59 -17.74 -0.54 19.30
C THR A 59 -16.56 -1.41 19.65
N ALA A 60 -15.84 -1.93 18.65
CA ALA A 60 -14.59 -2.64 18.89
C ALA A 60 -13.52 -1.67 19.47
N PRO A 61 -12.60 -2.18 20.29
CA PRO A 61 -11.48 -1.39 20.80
C PRO A 61 -10.73 -0.70 19.67
N LEU A 62 -10.28 0.52 19.92
CA LEU A 62 -9.54 1.30 18.94
C LEU A 62 -8.08 0.82 18.83
N THR A 63 -7.59 0.68 17.62
CA THR A 63 -6.17 0.41 17.36
C THR A 63 -5.68 1.33 16.24
N TRP A 64 -4.37 1.40 16.07
CA TRP A 64 -3.78 1.98 14.89
C TRP A 64 -3.90 0.99 13.74
N VAL A 65 -4.80 1.27 12.82
CA VAL A 65 -5.04 0.44 11.63
C VAL A 65 -4.20 0.93 10.44
N CYS A 66 -3.87 0.01 9.54
CA CYS A 66 -3.27 0.32 8.23
C CYS A 66 -4.27 1.06 7.33
N GLY A 67 -5.56 0.74 7.46
CA GLY A 67 -6.71 1.38 6.82
C GLY A 67 -7.02 0.83 5.43
N ASP A 68 -6.03 0.59 4.57
CA ASP A 68 -6.22 -0.05 3.25
C ASP A 68 -5.64 -1.46 3.22
N LEU A 69 -5.86 -2.26 4.28
CA LEU A 69 -5.27 -3.57 4.37
C LEU A 69 -5.93 -4.57 3.40
N HIS A 70 -5.13 -5.19 2.56
CA HIS A 70 -5.54 -6.23 1.60
C HIS A 70 -4.36 -7.14 1.26
N LEU A 71 -4.60 -8.25 0.57
CA LEU A 71 -3.61 -9.30 0.28
C LEU A 71 -2.29 -8.80 -0.35
N GLU A 72 -2.30 -7.71 -1.10
CA GLU A 72 -1.08 -7.15 -1.71
C GLU A 72 -0.43 -6.02 -0.89
N ASN A 73 -0.89 -5.77 0.33
CA ASN A 73 -0.27 -4.80 1.25
C ASN A 73 0.73 -5.44 2.21
N PHE A 74 1.16 -6.64 1.91
CA PHE A 74 2.26 -7.33 2.59
C PHE A 74 3.42 -7.54 1.63
N GLY A 75 4.65 -7.39 2.13
CA GLY A 75 5.81 -7.57 1.30
C GLY A 75 7.13 -7.38 2.03
N SER A 76 8.21 -7.68 1.31
CA SER A 76 9.55 -7.49 1.85
C SER A 76 9.98 -6.04 1.76
N TYR A 77 10.73 -5.59 2.75
CA TYR A 77 11.39 -4.29 2.73
C TYR A 77 12.73 -4.37 3.46
N LYS A 78 13.61 -3.41 3.18
CA LYS A 78 14.87 -3.29 3.88
C LYS A 78 14.71 -2.35 5.08
N GLY A 79 14.96 -2.87 6.28
CA GLY A 79 15.02 -2.10 7.51
C GLY A 79 16.22 -1.14 7.53
N ASP A 80 16.19 -0.16 8.42
CA ASP A 80 17.31 0.77 8.68
C ASP A 80 18.56 0.06 9.23
N ASN A 81 18.37 -1.07 9.92
CA ASN A 81 19.42 -2.01 10.34
C ASN A 81 20.01 -2.85 9.18
N ARG A 82 19.56 -2.65 7.94
CA ARG A 82 19.97 -3.32 6.70
C ARG A 82 19.53 -4.76 6.52
N LEU A 83 18.78 -5.34 7.43
CA LEU A 83 18.14 -6.64 7.26
C LEU A 83 16.88 -6.52 6.41
N VAL A 84 16.41 -7.65 5.89
CA VAL A 84 15.18 -7.71 5.08
C VAL A 84 14.09 -8.39 5.89
N TYR A 85 12.96 -7.71 5.99
CA TYR A 85 11.77 -8.15 6.72
C TYR A 85 10.59 -8.33 5.79
N PHE A 86 9.63 -9.13 6.21
CA PHE A 86 8.31 -9.22 5.59
C PHE A 86 7.28 -8.64 6.57
N ASP A 87 6.55 -7.60 6.16
CA ASP A 87 5.58 -6.91 7.02
C ASP A 87 4.57 -6.13 6.15
N LEU A 88 3.71 -5.34 6.80
CA LEU A 88 2.79 -4.40 6.14
C LEU A 88 3.57 -3.34 5.36
N ASN A 89 3.04 -2.90 4.21
CA ASN A 89 3.81 -2.10 3.25
C ASN A 89 3.23 -0.72 2.92
N ASP A 90 1.96 -0.46 3.18
CA ASP A 90 1.31 0.81 2.82
C ASP A 90 0.54 1.37 4.03
N PHE A 91 0.86 2.59 4.41
CA PHE A 91 0.36 3.28 5.60
C PHE A 91 -0.28 4.63 5.27
N ASP A 92 -0.58 4.90 4.01
CA ASP A 92 -1.17 6.17 3.58
C ASP A 92 -2.52 6.41 4.27
N GLU A 93 -3.29 5.34 4.47
CA GLU A 93 -4.63 5.38 5.05
C GLU A 93 -4.67 5.15 6.57
N SER A 94 -3.51 4.97 7.21
CA SER A 94 -3.42 4.62 8.64
C SER A 94 -4.03 5.69 9.54
N VAL A 95 -4.91 5.25 10.45
CA VAL A 95 -5.65 6.08 11.42
C VAL A 95 -5.92 5.29 12.69
N LEU A 96 -6.41 5.96 13.74
CA LEU A 96 -6.97 5.32 14.92
C LEU A 96 -8.42 4.94 14.62
N ALA A 97 -8.72 3.64 14.59
CA ALA A 97 -10.04 3.11 14.26
C ALA A 97 -10.29 1.76 14.96
N PRO A 98 -11.52 1.22 14.94
CA PRO A 98 -11.80 -0.11 15.51
C PRO A 98 -10.88 -1.19 14.93
N CYS A 99 -10.31 -2.05 15.77
CA CYS A 99 -9.42 -3.15 15.40
C CYS A 99 -10.02 -4.11 14.35
N THR A 100 -11.33 -4.09 14.20
CA THR A 100 -12.04 -4.88 13.20
C THR A 100 -11.95 -4.33 11.77
N TRP A 101 -11.58 -3.07 11.57
CA TRP A 101 -11.62 -2.44 10.24
C TRP A 101 -10.63 -3.06 9.27
N ASP A 102 -9.36 -3.20 9.67
CA ASP A 102 -8.35 -3.87 8.84
C ASP A 102 -8.70 -5.34 8.60
N LEU A 103 -9.24 -6.02 9.61
CA LEU A 103 -9.63 -7.43 9.49
C LEU A 103 -10.79 -7.63 8.52
N VAL A 104 -11.85 -6.82 8.62
CA VAL A 104 -12.97 -6.89 7.68
C VAL A 104 -12.47 -6.65 6.26
N ARG A 105 -11.59 -5.67 6.08
CA ARG A 105 -11.09 -5.32 4.76
C ARG A 105 -10.17 -6.39 4.17
N VAL A 106 -9.22 -6.92 4.95
CA VAL A 106 -8.32 -7.98 4.46
C VAL A 106 -9.06 -9.28 4.19
N VAL A 107 -9.99 -9.68 5.06
CA VAL A 107 -10.82 -10.88 4.85
C VAL A 107 -11.75 -10.68 3.63
N THR A 108 -12.34 -9.49 3.45
CA THR A 108 -13.04 -9.17 2.21
C THR A 108 -12.13 -9.33 0.99
N SER A 109 -10.85 -8.94 1.11
CA SER A 109 -9.90 -9.07 0.01
C SER A 109 -9.53 -10.52 -0.32
N ILE A 110 -9.59 -11.45 0.66
CA ILE A 110 -9.45 -12.90 0.42
C ILE A 110 -10.61 -13.38 -0.45
N PHE A 111 -11.85 -13.07 -0.09
CA PHE A 111 -13.04 -13.46 -0.84
C PHE A 111 -13.05 -12.85 -2.26
N VAL A 112 -12.78 -11.55 -2.37
CA VAL A 112 -12.82 -10.85 -3.68
C VAL A 112 -11.65 -11.25 -4.57
N GLY A 113 -10.51 -11.60 -3.98
CA GLY A 113 -9.31 -12.04 -4.68
C GLY A 113 -9.30 -13.53 -5.03
N GLY A 114 -10.14 -14.33 -4.38
CA GLY A 114 -10.15 -15.79 -4.48
C GLY A 114 -10.31 -16.29 -5.92
N GLN A 115 -11.25 -15.73 -6.68
CA GLN A 115 -11.44 -16.06 -8.08
C GLN A 115 -10.16 -15.86 -8.92
N SER A 116 -9.44 -14.77 -8.68
CA SER A 116 -8.16 -14.51 -9.39
C SER A 116 -7.06 -15.48 -9.00
N LEU A 117 -7.20 -16.14 -7.86
CA LEU A 117 -6.30 -17.18 -7.37
C LEU A 117 -6.76 -18.58 -7.75
N GLY A 118 -7.92 -18.75 -8.40
CA GLY A 118 -8.49 -20.05 -8.75
C GLY A 118 -9.11 -20.81 -7.59
N LEU A 119 -9.53 -20.10 -6.51
CA LEU A 119 -10.17 -20.69 -5.34
C LEU A 119 -11.67 -20.86 -5.56
N ASP A 120 -12.21 -21.96 -5.06
CA ASP A 120 -13.66 -22.13 -4.90
C ASP A 120 -14.19 -21.47 -3.62
N ALA A 121 -15.50 -21.39 -3.47
CA ALA A 121 -16.15 -20.73 -2.34
C ALA A 121 -15.86 -21.41 -0.98
N ALA A 122 -15.65 -22.72 -0.95
CA ALA A 122 -15.32 -23.47 0.26
C ALA A 122 -13.89 -23.17 0.69
N GLN A 123 -12.95 -23.13 -0.26
CA GLN A 123 -11.55 -22.77 -0.03
C GLN A 123 -11.42 -21.31 0.43
N GLU A 124 -12.11 -20.36 -0.23
CA GLU A 124 -12.15 -18.95 0.22
C GLU A 124 -12.61 -18.83 1.69
N ARG A 125 -13.68 -19.54 2.05
CA ARG A 125 -14.23 -19.51 3.41
C ARG A 125 -13.28 -20.17 4.43
N THR A 126 -12.65 -21.29 4.07
CA THR A 126 -11.66 -21.98 4.89
C THR A 126 -10.45 -21.10 5.16
N LEU A 127 -9.86 -20.53 4.13
CA LEU A 127 -8.70 -19.64 4.23
C LEU A 127 -9.02 -18.37 5.02
N SER A 128 -10.21 -17.78 4.83
CA SER A 128 -10.65 -16.62 5.62
C SER A 128 -10.80 -16.95 7.10
N ARG A 129 -11.30 -18.14 7.43
CA ARG A 129 -11.41 -18.62 8.81
C ARG A 129 -10.04 -18.87 9.42
N ARG A 130 -9.12 -19.52 8.68
CA ARG A 130 -7.73 -19.76 9.10
C ARG A 130 -6.97 -18.44 9.34
N PHE A 131 -7.19 -17.43 8.50
CA PHE A 131 -6.64 -16.09 8.72
C PHE A 131 -7.10 -15.51 10.06
N LEU A 132 -8.41 -15.54 10.35
CA LEU A 132 -8.95 -15.01 11.62
C LEU A 132 -8.48 -15.81 12.84
N ASP A 133 -8.41 -17.13 12.73
CA ASP A 133 -7.94 -17.98 13.83
C ASP A 133 -6.44 -17.70 14.13
N ALA A 134 -5.62 -17.54 13.11
CA ALA A 134 -4.20 -17.20 13.28
C ALA A 134 -4.00 -15.78 13.85
N TYR A 135 -4.82 -14.82 13.43
CA TYR A 135 -4.80 -13.47 13.99
C TYR A 135 -5.14 -13.50 15.50
N VAL A 136 -6.21 -14.20 15.88
CA VAL A 136 -6.64 -14.29 17.29
C VAL A 136 -5.59 -15.00 18.13
N ALA A 137 -5.04 -16.11 17.64
CA ALA A 137 -3.98 -16.83 18.35
C ALA A 137 -2.73 -15.96 18.58
N ALA A 138 -2.34 -15.16 17.59
CA ALA A 138 -1.22 -14.22 17.74
C ALA A 138 -1.55 -13.05 18.68
N MET A 139 -2.81 -12.62 18.75
CA MET A 139 -3.28 -11.62 19.69
C MET A 139 -3.30 -12.15 21.12
N GLU A 140 -3.79 -13.38 21.33
CA GLU A 140 -3.83 -14.07 22.64
C GLU A 140 -2.43 -14.35 23.19
N ASP A 141 -1.41 -14.61 22.35
CA ASP A 141 0.00 -14.71 22.77
C ASP A 141 0.53 -13.37 23.35
N GLY A 142 -0.07 -12.24 23.00
CA GLY A 142 0.21 -10.91 23.54
C GLY A 142 1.60 -10.37 23.23
N LYS A 143 2.37 -11.04 22.39
CA LYS A 143 3.77 -10.72 22.07
C LYS A 143 3.95 -10.37 20.59
N ALA A 144 4.33 -9.14 20.31
CA ALA A 144 4.63 -8.73 18.96
C ALA A 144 5.96 -9.34 18.49
N ARG A 145 5.89 -10.12 17.42
CA ARG A 145 7.05 -10.74 16.77
C ARG A 145 7.29 -10.12 15.39
N TRP A 146 8.23 -10.64 14.64
CA TRP A 146 8.57 -10.22 13.29
C TRP A 146 8.84 -11.41 12.38
N VAL A 147 8.83 -11.17 11.08
CA VAL A 147 9.13 -12.17 10.06
C VAL A 147 10.37 -11.74 9.27
N GLU A 148 11.39 -12.55 9.38
CA GLU A 148 12.62 -12.49 8.60
C GLU A 148 12.88 -13.85 7.94
N ARG A 149 13.97 -13.97 7.19
CA ARG A 149 14.24 -15.18 6.41
C ARG A 149 14.26 -16.46 7.25
N GLU A 150 14.87 -16.41 8.42
CA GLU A 150 15.04 -17.55 9.33
C GLU A 150 13.72 -18.03 9.92
N THR A 151 12.77 -17.13 10.13
CA THR A 151 11.45 -17.41 10.71
C THR A 151 10.34 -17.55 9.65
N ALA A 152 10.65 -17.24 8.38
CA ALA A 152 9.68 -17.29 7.30
C ALA A 152 9.54 -18.69 6.72
N GLU A 153 8.33 -19.01 6.24
CA GLU A 153 7.99 -20.26 5.58
C GLU A 153 7.38 -20.02 4.18
N GLY A 154 7.24 -21.07 3.41
CA GLY A 154 6.48 -21.10 2.17
C GLY A 154 6.84 -20.00 1.17
N LEU A 155 5.83 -19.30 0.65
CA LEU A 155 6.03 -18.22 -0.33
C LEU A 155 6.75 -17.01 0.26
N VAL A 156 6.57 -16.75 1.55
CA VAL A 156 7.25 -15.64 2.24
C VAL A 156 8.75 -15.90 2.31
N ARG A 157 9.16 -17.11 2.69
CA ARG A 157 10.58 -17.50 2.70
C ARG A 157 11.20 -17.36 1.32
N ARG A 158 10.54 -17.88 0.27
CA ARG A 158 11.02 -17.75 -1.12
C ARG A 158 11.19 -16.28 -1.53
N LEU A 159 10.28 -15.40 -1.12
CA LEU A 159 10.38 -13.96 -1.36
C LEU A 159 11.61 -13.36 -0.68
N LEU A 160 11.84 -13.67 0.60
CA LEU A 160 12.95 -13.14 1.37
C LEU A 160 14.31 -13.66 0.89
N GLU A 161 14.40 -14.92 0.49
CA GLU A 161 15.59 -15.49 -0.15
C GLU A 161 15.91 -14.77 -1.47
N GLY A 162 14.90 -14.57 -2.32
CA GLY A 162 15.04 -13.78 -3.55
C GLY A 162 15.50 -12.35 -3.30
N ALA A 163 14.98 -11.70 -2.24
CA ALA A 163 15.39 -10.35 -1.86
C ALA A 163 16.85 -10.29 -1.36
N ARG A 164 17.32 -11.32 -0.61
CA ARG A 164 18.71 -11.44 -0.16
C ARG A 164 19.70 -11.58 -1.32
N LEU A 165 19.34 -12.41 -2.30
CA LEU A 165 20.17 -12.66 -3.48
C LEU A 165 20.22 -11.47 -4.45
N ARG A 166 19.38 -10.46 -4.23
CA ARG A 166 19.29 -9.29 -5.11
C ARG A 166 20.58 -8.48 -5.08
N ASN A 167 21.28 -8.51 -6.19
CA ASN A 167 22.47 -7.72 -6.40
C ASN A 167 22.08 -6.25 -6.71
N ARG A 168 22.75 -5.28 -6.04
CA ARG A 168 22.49 -3.84 -6.25
C ARG A 168 22.71 -3.43 -7.70
N LYS A 169 23.78 -3.91 -8.33
CA LYS A 169 24.08 -3.58 -9.73
C LYS A 169 22.95 -4.04 -10.63
N ALA A 170 22.50 -5.30 -10.52
CA ALA A 170 21.37 -5.84 -11.27
C ALA A 170 20.06 -5.07 -10.99
N PHE A 171 19.80 -4.69 -9.74
CA PHE A 171 18.64 -3.86 -9.36
C PHE A 171 18.66 -2.49 -10.05
N LEU A 172 19.83 -1.85 -10.13
CA LEU A 172 20.02 -0.58 -10.82
C LEU A 172 19.92 -0.76 -12.34
N ASP A 173 20.53 -1.80 -12.91
CA ASP A 173 20.50 -2.09 -14.35
C ASP A 173 19.06 -2.28 -14.87
N ASN A 174 18.19 -2.88 -14.09
CA ASN A 174 16.77 -3.06 -14.42
C ASN A 174 15.94 -1.75 -14.39
N ARG A 175 16.47 -0.66 -13.85
CA ARG A 175 15.71 0.60 -13.62
C ARG A 175 16.43 1.85 -14.14
N THR A 176 17.66 1.69 -14.56
CA THR A 176 18.49 2.80 -15.02
C THR A 176 19.28 2.42 -16.27
N LEU A 177 19.54 3.40 -17.11
CA LEU A 177 20.45 3.28 -18.25
C LEU A 177 21.84 3.76 -17.81
N ARG A 178 22.87 3.03 -18.18
CA ARG A 178 24.26 3.44 -17.96
C ARG A 178 24.73 4.30 -19.11
N VAL A 179 25.14 5.55 -18.79
CA VAL A 179 25.70 6.49 -19.75
C VAL A 179 27.12 6.83 -19.28
N ARG A 180 28.14 6.22 -19.92
CA ARG A 180 29.55 6.32 -19.50
C ARG A 180 29.71 5.88 -18.03
N ARG A 181 30.21 6.73 -17.15
CA ARG A 181 30.41 6.50 -15.70
C ARG A 181 29.21 6.92 -14.84
N ARG A 182 28.05 7.26 -15.44
CA ARG A 182 26.86 7.72 -14.74
C ARG A 182 25.65 6.86 -15.06
N ARG A 183 24.62 6.98 -14.28
CA ARG A 183 23.31 6.36 -14.52
C ARG A 183 22.24 7.45 -14.70
N LYS A 184 21.23 7.13 -15.51
CA LYS A 184 19.97 7.87 -15.63
C LYS A 184 18.80 6.91 -15.42
N ILE A 185 17.69 7.38 -14.89
CA ILE A 185 16.49 6.54 -14.72
C ILE A 185 15.98 6.13 -16.11
N HIS A 186 15.66 4.85 -16.26
CA HIS A 186 15.00 4.35 -17.46
C HIS A 186 13.52 4.76 -17.46
N VAL A 187 13.19 5.75 -18.27
CA VAL A 187 11.82 6.23 -18.50
C VAL A 187 11.17 5.31 -19.52
N ASP A 188 10.54 4.23 -19.03
CA ASP A 188 9.98 3.13 -19.82
C ASP A 188 8.49 3.32 -20.17
N GLY A 189 7.87 4.42 -19.74
CA GLY A 189 6.44 4.68 -19.93
C GLY A 189 5.52 3.81 -19.08
N LYS A 190 6.06 2.82 -18.35
CA LYS A 190 5.30 1.86 -17.54
C LYS A 190 5.55 2.04 -16.04
N ARG A 191 6.80 2.04 -15.62
CA ARG A 191 7.22 2.21 -14.21
C ARG A 191 7.67 3.62 -13.91
N ALA A 192 8.18 4.32 -14.92
CA ALA A 192 8.68 5.69 -14.83
C ALA A 192 8.22 6.51 -16.05
N LEU A 193 7.77 7.74 -15.78
CA LEU A 193 7.35 8.73 -16.77
C LEU A 193 8.28 9.95 -16.70
N PRO A 194 8.41 10.73 -17.77
CA PRO A 194 9.25 11.92 -17.76
C PRO A 194 8.71 12.96 -16.76
N VAL A 195 9.59 13.74 -16.18
CA VAL A 195 9.26 14.96 -15.44
C VAL A 195 9.36 16.19 -16.35
N THR A 196 8.57 17.22 -16.04
CA THR A 196 8.74 18.54 -16.66
C THR A 196 10.00 19.23 -16.11
N GLU A 197 10.55 20.21 -16.80
CA GLU A 197 11.70 20.98 -16.31
C GLU A 197 11.37 21.71 -14.99
N LYS A 198 10.14 22.22 -14.84
CA LYS A 198 9.66 22.81 -13.58
C LYS A 198 9.70 21.81 -12.41
N GLN A 199 9.22 20.58 -12.64
CA GLN A 199 9.27 19.51 -11.63
C GLN A 199 10.72 19.13 -11.30
N ARG A 200 11.59 18.99 -12.31
CA ARG A 200 13.00 18.68 -12.13
C ARG A 200 13.71 19.74 -11.30
N ALA A 201 13.53 21.01 -11.64
CA ALA A 201 14.13 22.14 -10.90
C ALA A 201 13.65 22.19 -9.44
N ARG A 202 12.36 22.00 -9.23
CA ARG A 202 11.72 21.93 -7.90
C ARG A 202 12.34 20.83 -7.04
N ILE A 203 12.42 19.62 -7.55
CA ILE A 203 12.96 18.47 -6.83
C ILE A 203 14.46 18.62 -6.59
N LYS A 204 15.20 19.17 -7.57
CA LYS A 204 16.65 19.43 -7.42
C LYS A 204 16.92 20.43 -6.28
N ARG A 205 16.12 21.51 -6.18
CA ARG A 205 16.20 22.49 -5.09
C ARG A 205 15.90 21.81 -3.74
N PHE A 206 14.79 21.10 -3.65
CA PHE A 206 14.41 20.37 -2.45
C PHE A 206 15.50 19.38 -2.01
N MET A 207 16.01 18.54 -2.89
CA MET A 207 17.01 17.51 -2.54
C MET A 207 18.34 18.15 -2.13
N ARG A 208 18.71 19.30 -2.66
CA ARG A 208 19.90 20.05 -2.23
C ARG A 208 19.76 20.52 -0.79
N GLU A 209 18.60 21.08 -0.41
CA GLU A 209 18.36 21.56 0.96
C GLU A 209 18.18 20.37 1.93
N PHE A 210 17.52 19.31 1.50
CA PHE A 210 17.41 18.07 2.27
C PHE A 210 18.79 17.47 2.58
N ALA A 211 19.64 17.37 1.58
CA ALA A 211 21.00 16.82 1.72
C ALA A 211 21.86 17.57 2.75
N LYS A 212 21.79 18.90 2.79
CA LYS A 212 22.55 19.72 3.77
C LYS A 212 22.27 19.35 5.23
N ARG A 213 21.07 18.83 5.51
CA ARG A 213 20.60 18.45 6.86
C ARG A 213 20.94 17.00 7.21
N GLN A 214 21.61 16.28 6.31
CA GLN A 214 21.94 14.87 6.53
C GLN A 214 23.39 14.69 6.96
N PRO A 215 23.71 13.68 7.75
CA PRO A 215 25.10 13.41 8.17
C PRO A 215 26.05 13.21 7.00
N ASN A 216 25.55 12.72 5.87
CA ASN A 216 26.32 12.56 4.63
C ASN A 216 25.63 13.24 3.45
N PRO A 217 25.80 14.54 3.25
CA PRO A 217 25.14 15.30 2.16
C PRO A 217 25.44 14.75 0.77
N LYS A 218 26.64 14.27 0.53
CA LYS A 218 27.06 13.72 -0.76
C LYS A 218 26.23 12.50 -1.16
N PHE A 219 25.84 11.68 -0.17
CA PHE A 219 25.00 10.51 -0.43
C PHE A 219 23.67 10.87 -1.09
N TYR A 220 23.05 11.99 -0.67
CA TYR A 220 21.73 12.44 -1.16
C TYR A 220 21.81 13.35 -2.37
N ARG A 221 22.99 13.55 -2.97
CA ARG A 221 23.13 14.32 -4.20
C ARG A 221 22.26 13.72 -5.30
N LEU A 222 21.28 14.48 -5.78
CA LEU A 222 20.37 14.05 -6.84
C LEU A 222 21.13 13.95 -8.17
N LEU A 223 21.03 12.80 -8.82
CA LEU A 223 21.58 12.54 -10.15
C LEU A 223 20.52 12.61 -11.24
N ASP A 224 19.33 12.05 -10.95
CA ASP A 224 18.20 12.07 -11.87
C ASP A 224 16.87 11.86 -11.15
N VAL A 225 15.76 12.20 -11.83
CA VAL A 225 14.39 12.09 -11.29
C VAL A 225 13.40 11.75 -12.40
N ALA A 226 12.42 10.89 -12.07
CA ALA A 226 11.28 10.58 -12.93
C ALA A 226 9.99 10.51 -12.12
N ARG A 227 8.81 10.69 -12.74
CA ARG A 227 7.51 10.41 -12.12
C ARG A 227 7.35 8.90 -11.99
N ARG A 228 7.01 8.43 -10.81
CA ARG A 228 6.84 7.00 -10.54
C ARG A 228 5.40 6.55 -10.79
N VAL A 229 5.24 5.40 -11.45
CA VAL A 229 3.96 4.69 -11.61
C VAL A 229 4.00 3.47 -10.69
N ALA A 230 3.25 3.49 -9.60
CA ALA A 230 3.17 2.38 -8.66
C ALA A 230 1.96 2.50 -7.72
N GLY A 231 1.36 1.36 -7.36
CA GLY A 231 0.24 1.24 -6.42
C GLY A 231 -1.10 1.65 -7.06
N THR A 232 -2.10 0.77 -7.09
CA THR A 232 -3.40 1.05 -7.72
C THR A 232 -4.14 2.19 -7.01
N GLY A 233 -4.19 2.17 -5.68
CA GLY A 233 -4.90 3.19 -4.88
C GLY A 233 -4.32 4.60 -5.06
N SER A 234 -2.99 4.71 -5.10
CA SER A 234 -2.27 5.98 -5.17
C SER A 234 -1.91 6.45 -6.58
N LEU A 235 -2.41 5.79 -7.65
CA LEU A 235 -2.22 6.29 -9.01
C LEU A 235 -2.85 7.68 -9.16
N GLY A 236 -2.09 8.58 -9.78
CA GLY A 236 -2.44 9.99 -9.94
C GLY A 236 -1.97 10.89 -8.78
N VAL A 237 -1.60 10.35 -7.62
CA VAL A 237 -0.94 11.12 -6.55
C VAL A 237 0.49 11.49 -6.95
N GLU A 238 0.96 12.68 -6.61
CA GLU A 238 2.32 13.11 -6.96
C GLU A 238 3.36 12.18 -6.34
N ARG A 239 4.18 11.54 -7.19
CA ARG A 239 5.15 10.53 -6.77
C ARG A 239 6.34 10.48 -7.71
N TYR A 240 7.54 10.44 -7.14
CA TYR A 240 8.79 10.46 -7.88
C TYR A 240 9.70 9.31 -7.47
N VAL A 241 10.47 8.81 -8.43
CA VAL A 241 11.67 8.02 -8.18
C VAL A 241 12.88 8.93 -8.34
N LEU A 242 13.77 8.93 -7.34
CA LEU A 242 14.97 9.74 -7.27
C LEU A 242 16.18 8.84 -7.35
N LEU A 243 17.07 9.11 -8.30
CA LEU A 243 18.39 8.49 -8.35
C LEU A 243 19.37 9.40 -7.62
N VAL A 244 19.99 8.90 -6.57
CA VAL A 244 20.96 9.64 -5.76
C VAL A 244 22.35 9.01 -5.82
N GLU A 245 23.38 9.81 -5.52
CA GLU A 245 24.79 9.37 -5.54
C GLU A 245 25.03 8.11 -4.74
N GLY A 246 24.49 8.04 -3.52
CA GLY A 246 24.69 6.91 -2.64
C GLY A 246 26.15 6.72 -2.25
N ARG A 247 26.67 5.51 -2.47
CA ARG A 247 28.06 5.13 -2.21
C ARG A 247 29.01 5.40 -3.37
N GLY A 248 28.53 6.09 -4.41
CA GLY A 248 29.29 6.46 -5.61
C GLY A 248 28.77 5.80 -6.89
N SER A 249 28.86 6.59 -7.98
CA SER A 249 28.46 6.16 -9.32
C SER A 249 29.50 5.22 -9.94
N PRO A 250 29.08 4.27 -10.80
CA PRO A 250 27.71 3.98 -11.22
C PRO A 250 27.04 2.88 -10.39
N ASN A 251 27.73 2.10 -9.60
CA ASN A 251 27.20 0.87 -8.98
C ASN A 251 26.80 1.06 -7.50
N GLY A 252 27.25 2.17 -6.88
CA GLY A 252 26.89 2.52 -5.51
C GLY A 252 25.68 3.46 -5.39
N ASN A 253 25.03 3.82 -6.52
CA ASN A 253 23.84 4.66 -6.50
C ASN A 253 22.67 4.03 -5.75
N TYR A 254 21.74 4.88 -5.29
CA TYR A 254 20.49 4.46 -4.62
C TYR A 254 19.28 5.05 -5.35
N LEU A 255 18.19 4.31 -5.29
CA LEU A 255 16.88 4.78 -5.73
C LEU A 255 16.02 5.05 -4.50
N LEU A 256 15.47 6.26 -4.41
CA LEU A 256 14.54 6.68 -3.38
C LEU A 256 13.15 6.91 -3.98
N ASP A 257 12.12 6.76 -3.17
CA ASP A 257 10.72 7.02 -3.49
C ASP A 257 10.27 8.26 -2.72
N LEU A 258 9.81 9.28 -3.41
CA LEU A 258 9.24 10.49 -2.83
C LEU A 258 7.76 10.53 -3.21
N LYS A 259 6.86 10.32 -2.23
CA LYS A 259 5.42 10.21 -2.42
C LYS A 259 4.71 11.31 -1.63
N GLN A 260 3.84 12.07 -2.27
CA GLN A 260 2.96 13.02 -1.60
C GLN A 260 2.08 12.30 -0.58
N ALA A 261 2.01 12.81 0.63
CA ALA A 261 1.12 12.34 1.67
C ALA A 261 -0.18 13.14 1.63
N LEU A 262 -1.29 12.42 1.53
CA LEU A 262 -2.64 13.00 1.51
C LEU A 262 -3.38 12.64 2.80
N PRO A 263 -4.44 13.40 3.17
CA PRO A 263 -5.35 12.98 4.22
C PRO A 263 -5.88 11.57 3.96
N SER A 264 -6.06 10.79 5.03
CA SER A 264 -6.64 9.46 4.91
C SER A 264 -8.06 9.53 4.35
N SER A 265 -8.37 8.65 3.42
CA SER A 265 -9.71 8.49 2.86
C SER A 265 -10.73 7.96 3.88
N LEU A 266 -10.25 7.49 5.02
CA LEU A 266 -11.08 7.05 6.14
C LEU A 266 -11.60 8.25 6.95
N GLY A 267 -10.95 9.42 6.86
CA GLY A 267 -11.27 10.62 7.65
C GLY A 267 -12.77 10.92 7.78
N PRO A 268 -13.56 10.93 6.69
CA PRO A 268 -15.01 11.22 6.75
C PRO A 268 -15.84 10.19 7.53
N PHE A 269 -15.31 9.00 7.81
CA PHE A 269 -16.00 7.89 8.47
C PHE A 269 -15.58 7.72 9.95
N LEU A 270 -14.53 8.45 10.37
CA LEU A 270 -14.01 8.40 11.73
C LEU A 270 -14.95 9.15 12.68
N ARG A 271 -15.36 8.48 13.76
CA ARG A 271 -16.18 9.06 14.84
C ARG A 271 -15.37 9.33 16.11
N TRP A 272 -14.11 8.89 16.11
CA TRP A 272 -13.19 8.98 17.24
C TRP A 272 -12.19 10.10 17.01
N LYS A 273 -11.83 10.79 18.10
CA LYS A 273 -10.83 11.85 18.07
C LYS A 273 -9.49 11.30 17.61
N GLN A 274 -8.95 11.89 16.56
CA GLN A 274 -7.62 11.57 16.07
C GLN A 274 -6.57 12.43 16.74
N PRO A 275 -5.35 11.93 17.02
CA PRO A 275 -4.24 12.76 17.42
C PRO A 275 -3.94 13.85 16.39
N ARG A 276 -3.40 14.96 16.86
CA ARG A 276 -2.94 16.03 15.97
C ARG A 276 -1.57 15.70 15.40
N TRP A 277 -1.44 15.85 14.10
CA TRP A 277 -0.18 15.71 13.37
C TRP A 277 0.24 17.06 12.81
N GLN A 278 1.55 17.34 12.71
CA GLN A 278 2.04 18.54 12.04
C GLN A 278 1.63 18.57 10.56
N ASN A 279 1.62 17.42 9.92
CA ASN A 279 1.15 17.21 8.55
C ASN A 279 0.97 15.72 8.26
N GLU A 280 0.42 15.40 7.10
CA GLU A 280 0.13 14.03 6.69
C GLU A 280 1.38 13.14 6.53
N ALA A 281 2.51 13.72 6.13
CA ALA A 281 3.75 12.95 6.03
C ALA A 281 4.26 12.50 7.40
N GLN A 282 4.10 13.34 8.43
CA GLN A 282 4.41 12.95 9.81
C GLN A 282 3.48 11.82 10.26
N ARG A 283 2.16 11.92 10.00
CA ARG A 283 1.21 10.85 10.32
C ARG A 283 1.66 9.53 9.72
N VAL A 284 1.84 9.49 8.40
CA VAL A 284 2.21 8.27 7.66
C VAL A 284 3.53 7.69 8.17
N ALA A 285 4.58 8.52 8.28
CA ALA A 285 5.89 8.04 8.70
C ALA A 285 5.92 7.57 10.17
N THR A 286 5.18 8.25 11.06
CA THR A 286 5.09 7.83 12.47
C THR A 286 4.33 6.52 12.60
N LEU A 287 3.19 6.37 11.92
CA LEU A 287 2.41 5.15 11.99
C LEU A 287 3.12 3.98 11.31
N GLN A 288 3.83 4.21 10.20
CA GLN A 288 4.68 3.18 9.61
C GLN A 288 5.76 2.68 10.60
N ARG A 289 6.44 3.57 11.33
CA ARG A 289 7.44 3.18 12.35
C ARG A 289 6.82 2.44 13.53
N ARG A 290 5.60 2.78 13.89
CA ARG A 290 4.87 2.18 15.02
C ARG A 290 4.36 0.80 14.70
N LEU A 291 3.82 0.60 13.50
CA LEU A 291 3.17 -0.63 13.07
C LEU A 291 4.16 -1.67 12.54
N GLN A 292 5.24 -1.26 11.87
CA GLN A 292 6.28 -2.18 11.41
C GLN A 292 7.22 -2.59 12.55
N ALA A 293 7.75 -3.82 12.46
CA ALA A 293 8.69 -4.35 13.44
C ALA A 293 10.01 -3.56 13.48
N VAL A 294 10.50 -3.17 12.31
CA VAL A 294 11.73 -2.37 12.15
C VAL A 294 11.45 -1.24 11.18
N PRO A 295 11.87 0.00 11.47
CA PRO A 295 11.67 1.11 10.55
C PRO A 295 12.29 0.86 9.18
N MET A 296 11.56 1.22 8.13
CA MET A 296 12.06 1.10 6.77
C MET A 296 13.23 2.06 6.54
N ALA A 297 14.25 1.61 5.82
CA ALA A 297 15.41 2.43 5.46
C ALA A 297 15.02 3.72 4.73
N PHE A 298 15.63 4.84 5.15
CA PHE A 298 15.42 6.20 4.62
C PHE A 298 14.03 6.80 4.88
N LEU A 299 13.19 6.19 5.71
CA LEU A 299 11.85 6.71 6.00
C LEU A 299 11.93 8.08 6.69
N SER A 300 11.52 9.11 5.97
CA SER A 300 11.56 10.51 6.42
C SER A 300 10.30 11.26 6.00
N PRO A 301 9.56 11.88 6.94
CA PRO A 301 8.56 12.86 6.60
C PRO A 301 9.26 14.14 6.15
N VAL A 302 8.87 14.68 5.01
CA VAL A 302 9.48 15.89 4.44
C VAL A 302 8.41 16.82 3.88
N VAL A 303 8.75 18.10 3.76
CA VAL A 303 7.88 19.12 3.15
C VAL A 303 8.63 19.74 1.98
N MET A 304 7.97 19.83 0.83
CA MET A 304 8.50 20.49 -0.36
C MET A 304 7.49 21.53 -0.83
N ASP A 305 7.88 22.82 -0.80
CA ASP A 305 7.01 23.96 -1.12
C ASP A 305 5.63 23.89 -0.42
N GLY A 306 5.63 23.67 0.89
CA GLY A 306 4.41 23.60 1.72
C GLY A 306 3.63 22.28 1.62
N THR A 307 3.97 21.40 0.67
CA THR A 307 3.28 20.11 0.47
C THR A 307 4.03 18.98 1.19
N PRO A 308 3.33 18.12 1.97
CA PRO A 308 3.96 17.01 2.70
C PRO A 308 4.23 15.82 1.79
N TYR A 309 5.39 15.20 1.96
CA TYR A 309 5.83 13.97 1.27
C TYR A 309 6.49 13.00 2.24
N VAL A 310 6.38 11.71 1.92
CA VAL A 310 7.19 10.66 2.54
C VAL A 310 8.33 10.30 1.59
N LEU A 311 9.57 10.45 2.08
CA LEU A 311 10.78 9.99 1.42
C LEU A 311 11.20 8.65 2.04
N ARG A 312 11.49 7.65 1.21
CA ARG A 312 11.95 6.32 1.67
C ARG A 312 12.78 5.62 0.60
N GLY A 313 13.41 4.49 0.95
CA GLY A 313 14.03 3.62 -0.04
C GLY A 313 13.02 3.15 -1.08
N LEU A 314 13.45 3.03 -2.34
CA LEU A 314 12.56 2.49 -3.38
C LEU A 314 12.23 1.05 -3.07
N GLN A 315 10.95 0.77 -2.88
CA GLN A 315 10.39 -0.57 -2.76
C GLN A 315 9.79 -0.98 -4.11
N PRO A 316 10.32 -1.97 -4.76
CA PRO A 316 9.81 -2.44 -6.05
C PRO A 316 8.58 -3.34 -5.89
N VAL A 317 7.86 -3.58 -6.99
CA VAL A 317 6.68 -4.46 -7.00
C VAL A 317 7.07 -5.90 -6.69
N GLU A 318 8.27 -6.30 -7.06
CA GLU A 318 8.84 -7.63 -6.81
C GLU A 318 9.03 -7.95 -5.31
N ASP A 319 8.85 -6.96 -4.43
CA ASP A 319 8.88 -7.14 -2.98
C ASP A 319 7.53 -7.61 -2.40
N ARG A 320 6.49 -7.72 -3.22
CA ARG A 320 5.21 -8.33 -2.82
C ARG A 320 5.29 -9.84 -2.95
N VAL A 321 4.58 -10.53 -2.07
CA VAL A 321 4.43 -11.98 -2.22
C VAL A 321 3.56 -12.28 -3.44
N ALA A 322 4.04 -13.16 -4.32
CA ALA A 322 3.32 -13.58 -5.51
C ALA A 322 2.37 -14.72 -5.15
N LEU A 323 1.18 -14.39 -4.67
CA LEU A 323 0.19 -15.38 -4.21
C LEU A 323 -0.19 -16.38 -5.30
N ASN A 324 -0.23 -15.98 -6.56
CA ASN A 324 -0.49 -16.88 -7.69
C ASN A 324 0.54 -18.00 -7.88
N LYS A 325 1.67 -17.96 -7.17
CA LYS A 325 2.68 -19.02 -7.16
C LYS A 325 2.37 -20.18 -6.21
N TRP A 326 1.21 -20.18 -5.58
CA TRP A 326 0.73 -21.32 -4.78
C TRP A 326 0.47 -22.56 -5.64
N ARG A 327 0.19 -22.41 -6.95
CA ARG A 327 0.11 -23.50 -7.96
C ARG A 327 -0.82 -24.67 -7.56
N GLY A 328 -1.93 -24.40 -6.89
CA GLY A 328 -2.86 -25.42 -6.42
C GLY A 328 -2.49 -26.06 -5.06
N ASP A 329 -1.37 -25.71 -4.47
CA ASP A 329 -0.99 -26.14 -3.12
C ASP A 329 -1.65 -25.24 -2.07
N LEU A 330 -2.82 -25.67 -1.59
CA LEU A 330 -3.63 -24.90 -0.63
C LEU A 330 -2.89 -24.68 0.69
N ALA A 331 -2.07 -25.62 1.14
CA ALA A 331 -1.30 -25.49 2.37
C ALA A 331 -0.27 -24.36 2.26
N LEU A 332 0.37 -24.20 1.11
CA LEU A 332 1.30 -23.13 0.85
C LEU A 332 0.63 -21.73 0.88
N LEU A 333 -0.58 -21.64 0.35
CA LEU A 333 -1.37 -20.41 0.41
C LEU A 333 -1.84 -20.13 1.84
N GLU A 334 -2.32 -21.16 2.56
CA GLU A 334 -2.74 -21.06 3.96
C GLU A 334 -1.60 -20.55 4.85
N GLN A 335 -0.39 -21.14 4.77
CA GLN A 335 0.79 -20.68 5.51
C GLN A 335 1.09 -19.20 5.27
N THR A 336 0.96 -18.76 4.02
CA THR A 336 1.18 -17.36 3.66
C THR A 336 0.14 -16.45 4.31
N LEU A 337 -1.13 -16.84 4.30
CA LEU A 337 -2.21 -16.08 4.92
C LEU A 337 -2.12 -16.08 6.45
N VAL A 338 -1.69 -17.19 7.06
CA VAL A 338 -1.40 -17.27 8.50
C VAL A 338 -0.31 -16.26 8.88
N THR A 339 0.79 -16.22 8.12
CA THR A 339 1.85 -15.20 8.33
C THR A 339 1.32 -13.77 8.22
N MET A 340 0.47 -13.48 7.24
CA MET A 340 -0.17 -12.15 7.09
C MET A 340 -1.08 -11.81 8.27
N ALA A 341 -1.83 -12.78 8.78
CA ALA A 341 -2.70 -12.62 9.94
C ALA A 341 -1.90 -12.31 11.21
N GLN A 342 -0.82 -13.05 11.45
CA GLN A 342 0.10 -12.80 12.56
C GLN A 342 0.71 -11.41 12.49
N LEU A 343 1.17 -10.96 11.33
CA LEU A 343 1.71 -9.61 11.12
C LEU A 343 0.66 -8.54 11.42
N THR A 344 -0.60 -8.76 11.07
CA THR A 344 -1.70 -7.84 11.39
C THR A 344 -1.88 -7.74 12.91
N ALA A 345 -1.95 -8.86 13.63
CA ALA A 345 -2.04 -8.87 15.09
C ALA A 345 -0.82 -8.19 15.74
N TRP A 346 0.38 -8.52 15.30
CA TRP A 346 1.61 -7.94 15.85
C TRP A 346 1.75 -6.44 15.58
N SER A 347 1.22 -5.93 14.49
CA SER A 347 1.20 -4.48 14.23
C SER A 347 0.30 -3.75 15.23
N GLU A 348 -0.86 -4.33 15.58
CA GLU A 348 -1.76 -3.79 16.59
C GLU A 348 -1.15 -3.90 18.01
N LEU A 349 -0.54 -5.03 18.34
CA LEU A 349 0.18 -5.21 19.62
C LEU A 349 1.31 -4.19 19.78
N ARG A 350 2.13 -3.93 18.75
CA ARG A 350 3.20 -2.92 18.79
C ARG A 350 2.67 -1.51 19.03
N SER A 351 1.47 -1.24 18.58
CA SER A 351 0.85 0.09 18.66
C SER A 351 -0.13 0.26 19.83
N SER A 352 -0.37 -0.80 20.60
CA SER A 352 -1.30 -0.81 21.73
C SER A 352 -0.89 0.19 22.81
N GLY A 353 -1.87 0.74 23.53
CA GLY A 353 -1.69 1.72 24.60
C GLY A 353 -1.14 3.09 24.16
N GLN A 354 -0.95 3.33 22.85
CA GLN A 354 -0.34 4.56 22.34
C GLN A 354 -1.39 5.52 21.75
N GLN A 355 -1.44 6.73 22.29
CA GLN A 355 -2.27 7.85 21.78
C GLN A 355 -3.73 7.46 21.51
N GLY A 356 -4.38 6.79 22.46
CA GLY A 356 -5.80 6.43 22.39
C GLY A 356 -6.10 5.05 21.80
N SER A 357 -5.09 4.27 21.43
CA SER A 357 -5.31 2.85 21.11
C SER A 357 -5.52 2.06 22.40
N ALA A 358 -6.31 1.01 22.32
CA ALA A 358 -6.55 0.06 23.38
C ALA A 358 -5.24 -0.62 23.86
N THR A 359 -5.23 -1.07 25.08
CA THR A 359 -4.15 -1.88 25.66
C THR A 359 -4.19 -3.31 25.09
N VAL A 360 -3.09 -4.03 25.28
CA VAL A 360 -3.01 -5.46 24.89
C VAL A 360 -4.12 -6.27 25.56
N ASP A 361 -4.34 -6.05 26.86
CA ASP A 361 -5.35 -6.79 27.63
C ASP A 361 -6.78 -6.55 27.13
N GLU A 362 -7.12 -5.30 26.78
CA GLU A 362 -8.42 -4.97 26.18
C GLU A 362 -8.63 -5.65 24.82
N LEU A 363 -7.57 -5.76 24.02
CA LEU A 363 -7.60 -6.44 22.72
C LEU A 363 -7.77 -7.96 22.90
N ILE A 364 -7.02 -8.57 23.82
CA ILE A 364 -7.12 -10.00 24.16
C ILE A 364 -8.54 -10.32 24.66
N GLU A 365 -9.05 -9.57 25.63
CA GLU A 365 -10.41 -9.74 26.16
C GLU A 365 -11.46 -9.61 25.05
N TYR A 366 -11.28 -8.60 24.18
CA TYR A 366 -12.19 -8.43 23.06
C TYR A 366 -12.20 -9.66 22.16
N TRP A 367 -11.06 -10.18 21.73
CA TRP A 367 -10.97 -11.30 20.80
C TRP A 367 -11.24 -12.67 21.44
N GLY A 368 -11.19 -12.80 22.75
CA GLY A 368 -11.54 -14.02 23.49
C GLY A 368 -12.98 -14.53 23.25
N LYS A 369 -13.90 -13.68 22.78
CA LYS A 369 -15.27 -14.08 22.43
C LYS A 369 -15.34 -14.70 21.04
N ARG A 370 -15.42 -16.03 20.97
CA ARG A 370 -15.45 -16.82 19.72
C ARG A 370 -16.52 -16.36 18.71
N SER A 371 -17.68 -15.90 19.17
CA SER A 371 -18.75 -15.40 18.31
C SER A 371 -18.35 -14.18 17.45
N ARG A 372 -17.33 -13.40 17.85
CA ARG A 372 -16.86 -12.24 17.12
C ARG A 372 -16.20 -12.61 15.80
N ARG A 373 -15.46 -13.74 15.76
CA ARG A 373 -14.87 -14.27 14.53
C ARG A 373 -15.93 -14.61 13.48
N ALA A 374 -16.97 -15.33 13.88
CA ALA A 374 -18.07 -15.67 12.98
C ALA A 374 -18.78 -14.42 12.45
N LYS A 375 -19.11 -13.46 13.33
CA LYS A 375 -19.74 -12.18 12.93
C LYS A 375 -18.84 -11.36 11.97
N LEU A 376 -17.52 -11.38 12.18
CA LEU A 376 -16.58 -10.68 11.30
C LEU A 376 -16.53 -11.34 9.92
N LEU A 377 -16.51 -12.67 9.86
CA LEU A 377 -16.58 -13.42 8.62
C LEU A 377 -17.86 -13.10 7.83
N ASP A 378 -19.00 -13.06 8.51
CA ASP A 378 -20.29 -12.72 7.89
C ASP A 378 -20.31 -11.26 7.39
N LEU A 379 -19.74 -10.34 8.16
CA LEU A 379 -19.58 -8.93 7.74
C LEU A 379 -18.69 -8.83 6.50
N ALA A 380 -17.58 -9.56 6.46
CA ALA A 380 -16.69 -9.57 5.28
C ALA A 380 -17.39 -10.15 4.03
N VAL A 381 -18.25 -11.16 4.18
CA VAL A 381 -19.09 -11.68 3.08
C VAL A 381 -20.09 -10.62 2.60
N GLN A 382 -20.68 -9.84 3.49
CA GLN A 382 -21.55 -8.71 3.10
C GLN A 382 -20.76 -7.66 2.33
N CYS A 383 -19.56 -7.29 2.81
CA CYS A 383 -18.66 -6.35 2.13
C CYS A 383 -18.20 -6.88 0.77
N ARG A 384 -17.92 -8.19 0.63
CA ARG A 384 -17.65 -8.83 -0.66
C ARG A 384 -18.78 -8.57 -1.65
N ARG A 385 -20.02 -8.93 -1.27
CA ARG A 385 -21.21 -8.76 -2.12
C ARG A 385 -21.40 -7.29 -2.55
N GLN A 386 -21.16 -6.36 -1.63
CA GLN A 386 -21.24 -4.94 -1.93
C GLN A 386 -20.14 -4.51 -2.90
N THR A 387 -18.90 -4.92 -2.68
CA THR A 387 -17.77 -4.62 -3.57
C THR A 387 -17.99 -5.15 -4.99
N GLU A 388 -18.52 -6.36 -5.11
CA GLU A 388 -18.83 -6.96 -6.42
C GLU A 388 -19.97 -6.23 -7.15
N ARG A 389 -20.99 -5.75 -6.42
CA ARG A 389 -22.07 -4.90 -7.00
C ARG A 389 -21.52 -3.57 -7.50
N ASP A 390 -20.73 -2.88 -6.64
CA ASP A 390 -20.13 -1.59 -6.98
C ASP A 390 -19.15 -1.74 -8.15
N TRP A 391 -18.40 -2.84 -8.22
CA TRP A 391 -17.53 -3.13 -9.36
C TRP A 391 -18.31 -3.36 -10.67
N LYS A 392 -19.41 -4.10 -10.63
CA LYS A 392 -20.27 -4.30 -11.80
C LYS A 392 -20.86 -2.96 -12.31
N GLU A 393 -21.31 -2.09 -11.40
CA GLU A 393 -21.79 -0.74 -11.73
C GLU A 393 -20.65 0.09 -12.35
N TYR A 394 -19.47 0.05 -11.74
CA TYR A 394 -18.26 0.70 -12.25
C TYR A 394 -17.89 0.22 -13.67
N CYS A 395 -17.89 -1.09 -13.91
CA CYS A 395 -17.58 -1.65 -15.23
C CYS A 395 -18.54 -1.16 -16.30
N LYS A 396 -19.85 -1.19 -16.04
CA LYS A 396 -20.85 -0.67 -16.97
C LYS A 396 -20.63 0.81 -17.29
N ALA A 397 -20.29 1.62 -16.31
CA ALA A 397 -20.03 3.03 -16.51
C ALA A 397 -18.71 3.28 -17.25
N PHE A 398 -17.66 2.52 -16.92
CA PHE A 398 -16.37 2.58 -17.59
C PHE A 398 -16.52 2.25 -19.10
N ASP A 399 -17.21 1.17 -19.41
CA ASP A 399 -17.44 0.70 -20.80
C ASP A 399 -18.30 1.69 -21.64
N ARG A 400 -19.08 2.56 -20.97
CA ARG A 400 -19.83 3.68 -21.57
C ARG A 400 -19.02 4.99 -21.66
N GLY A 401 -17.72 4.98 -21.36
CA GLY A 401 -16.88 6.17 -21.43
C GLY A 401 -17.04 7.14 -20.26
N ALA A 402 -17.61 6.71 -19.12
CA ALA A 402 -17.79 7.60 -17.96
C ALA A 402 -16.48 8.08 -17.32
N PHE A 403 -15.35 7.48 -17.64
CA PHE A 403 -14.04 7.84 -17.13
C PHE A 403 -13.10 8.24 -18.27
N PRO A 404 -12.23 9.27 -18.08
CA PRO A 404 -11.32 9.69 -19.13
C PRO A 404 -10.38 8.55 -19.54
N GLU A 405 -10.21 8.37 -20.83
CA GLU A 405 -9.16 7.53 -21.39
C GLU A 405 -7.80 8.22 -21.27
N ALA A 406 -6.73 7.43 -21.18
CA ALA A 406 -5.41 8.00 -21.27
C ALA A 406 -5.27 8.68 -22.63
N SER A 407 -4.99 9.98 -22.63
CA SER A 407 -4.52 10.60 -23.85
C SER A 407 -3.27 9.84 -24.26
N LEU A 408 -3.30 9.21 -25.43
CA LEU A 408 -2.13 8.61 -26.06
C LEU A 408 -1.18 9.74 -26.48
N ALA A 409 -0.61 10.45 -25.53
CA ALA A 409 0.55 11.32 -25.71
C ALA A 409 1.78 10.41 -25.91
N GLY A 410 1.76 9.72 -27.02
CA GLY A 410 2.76 8.77 -27.48
C GLY A 410 2.57 8.44 -28.94
N LYS A 411 1.79 9.21 -29.69
CA LYS A 411 1.92 9.24 -31.14
C LYS A 411 3.29 9.86 -31.44
N ALA A 412 4.27 8.98 -31.56
CA ALA A 412 5.56 9.30 -32.13
C ALA A 412 5.34 10.18 -33.37
N HIS A 413 6.06 11.30 -33.44
CA HIS A 413 6.31 12.03 -34.63
C HIS A 413 6.69 11.08 -35.79
N LYS A 414 5.72 10.62 -36.53
CA LYS A 414 5.92 10.29 -37.94
C LYS A 414 6.10 11.62 -38.66
N ARG A 415 7.30 12.15 -38.67
CA ARG A 415 7.71 13.13 -39.67
C ARG A 415 7.59 12.42 -41.03
N SER A 416 6.61 12.85 -41.80
CA SER A 416 6.55 12.66 -43.22
C SER A 416 7.89 13.05 -43.81
N ARG A 417 8.65 12.10 -44.33
CA ARG A 417 9.60 12.34 -45.41
C ARG A 417 8.75 12.30 -46.68
N SER A 418 8.49 13.43 -47.22
CA SER A 418 8.11 13.65 -48.59
C SER A 418 8.63 15.04 -48.96
N GLY A 419 9.47 15.08 -49.95
CA GLY A 419 10.05 16.25 -50.59
C GLY A 419 11.57 16.18 -50.61
#